data_3ea17aababd159fee45a79ef0e990abe
#
_entry.id   3ea17aababd159fee45a79ef0e990abe
#
_cell.length_a   1.000
_cell.length_b   1.000
_cell.length_c   1.000
_cell.angle_alpha   90.00
_cell.angle_beta   90.00
_cell.angle_gamma   90.00
#
_symmetry.space_group_name_H-M   'P 1'
#
loop_
_entity.id
_entity.type
_entity.pdbx_description
1 polymer ?
#
loop_
_entity_poly.entity_id
_entity_poly.type
_entity_poly.pdbx_seq_one_letter_code
_entity_poly.pdbx_strand_id
1 'polypeptide(L)'
;MFNTNKKTAKLYAEIIQQLYYRGQLSCSELSLLTDKSIPLVIKAVNHLTEAGFVVEQGYAPSSGGRRPLIYSVKHDRLYIVTVAMDQLSTRIGIIDLLNNYVSPVELSSLRLKDNPEALSSLTGLIANHIERSGLDKEKIIGIGIGMPGFVNVNDGINYTYLDAGDKSLTQYIEDIIGLPVYIDNDSSLIALSELKFGVAKSIKDVMVINIGWGIGLGMIINGKIFRGENGFAGEFSHIPITEDGALSTCGKQGCLETEASLLAVAKKAIEGIKHGQVS
;
A
#
# COMPACT_ATOMS: atom_id res chain seq x y z
N MET A 1 10.65 3.42 20.19
CA MET A 1 10.44 1.98 20.01
C MET A 1 11.62 1.15 20.51
N PHE A 2 12.85 1.24 20.02
CA PHE A 2 14.03 0.57 20.58
C PHE A 2 15.07 1.61 20.98
N ASN A 3 15.51 1.57 22.22
CA ASN A 3 16.63 2.42 22.69
C ASN A 3 17.97 1.77 22.30
N THR A 4 18.21 1.67 20.99
CA THR A 4 19.38 0.98 20.41
C THR A 4 20.05 1.88 19.39
N ASN A 5 21.33 1.58 19.06
CA ASN A 5 22.03 2.31 18.02
C ASN A 5 21.37 2.10 16.64
N LYS A 6 21.57 3.05 15.72
CA LYS A 6 20.96 3.07 14.38
C LYS A 6 21.18 1.79 13.56
N LYS A 7 22.37 1.14 13.71
CA LYS A 7 22.67 -0.12 12.98
C LYS A 7 21.84 -1.29 13.51
N THR A 8 21.67 -1.39 14.82
CA THR A 8 20.88 -2.44 15.47
C THR A 8 19.39 -2.26 15.17
N ALA A 9 18.88 -1.03 15.24
CA ALA A 9 17.49 -0.73 14.88
C ALA A 9 17.17 -1.11 13.41
N LYS A 10 18.11 -0.85 12.48
CA LYS A 10 17.98 -1.26 11.09
C LYS A 10 17.90 -2.78 10.93
N LEU A 11 18.76 -3.54 11.63
CA LEU A 11 18.70 -5.01 11.59
C LEU A 11 17.37 -5.54 12.15
N TYR A 12 16.85 -4.97 13.22
CA TYR A 12 15.55 -5.36 13.77
C TYR A 12 14.42 -5.14 12.77
N ALA A 13 14.41 -3.98 12.12
CA ALA A 13 13.42 -3.68 11.08
C ALA A 13 13.55 -4.66 9.88
N GLU A 14 14.76 -4.97 9.44
CA GLU A 14 15.01 -5.94 8.37
C GLU A 14 14.50 -7.36 8.76
N ILE A 15 14.76 -7.83 9.97
CA ILE A 15 14.27 -9.12 10.46
C ILE A 15 12.74 -9.16 10.51
N ILE A 16 12.09 -8.14 11.10
CA ILE A 16 10.63 -8.04 11.15
C ILE A 16 10.04 -8.02 9.74
N GLN A 17 10.64 -7.27 8.81
CA GLN A 17 10.21 -7.20 7.42
C GLN A 17 10.30 -8.56 6.71
N GLN A 18 11.40 -9.31 6.89
CA GLN A 18 11.53 -10.65 6.30
C GLN A 18 10.49 -11.61 6.86
N LEU A 19 10.27 -11.60 8.16
CA LEU A 19 9.23 -12.41 8.80
C LEU A 19 7.82 -12.02 8.35
N TYR A 20 7.55 -10.73 8.19
CA TYR A 20 6.27 -10.22 7.68
C TYR A 20 5.95 -10.72 6.26
N TYR A 21 6.93 -10.63 5.34
CA TYR A 21 6.71 -11.03 3.95
C TYR A 21 6.77 -12.54 3.69
N ARG A 22 7.51 -13.28 4.51
CA ARG A 22 7.77 -14.71 4.28
C ARG A 22 7.09 -15.64 5.28
N GLY A 23 6.52 -15.08 6.35
CA GLY A 23 5.83 -15.81 7.40
C GLY A 23 6.80 -16.38 8.45
N GLN A 24 7.19 -17.64 8.33
CA GLN A 24 8.02 -18.34 9.30
C GLN A 24 9.43 -18.56 8.75
N LEU A 25 10.46 -18.16 9.50
CA LEU A 25 11.87 -18.31 9.13
C LEU A 25 12.72 -18.75 10.31
N SER A 26 13.77 -19.52 10.02
CA SER A 26 14.84 -19.84 10.97
C SER A 26 15.89 -18.73 11.03
N CYS A 27 16.73 -18.72 12.08
CA CYS A 27 17.85 -17.80 12.16
C CYS A 27 18.87 -17.97 11.04
N SER A 28 19.04 -19.17 10.47
CA SER A 28 19.91 -19.40 9.31
C SER A 28 19.35 -18.75 8.04
N GLU A 29 18.03 -18.86 7.78
CA GLU A 29 17.38 -18.21 6.64
C GLU A 29 17.42 -16.68 6.80
N LEU A 30 17.13 -16.16 7.99
CA LEU A 30 17.24 -14.74 8.30
C LEU A 30 18.66 -14.20 8.10
N SER A 31 19.69 -15.01 8.45
CA SER A 31 21.11 -14.68 8.23
C SER A 31 21.40 -14.48 6.73
N LEU A 32 20.93 -15.38 5.89
CA LEU A 32 21.07 -15.29 4.43
C LEU A 32 20.31 -14.07 3.85
N LEU A 33 19.08 -13.83 4.31
CA LEU A 33 18.21 -12.77 3.79
C LEU A 33 18.66 -11.38 4.21
N THR A 34 19.30 -11.24 5.37
CA THR A 34 19.78 -9.94 5.90
C THR A 34 21.26 -9.69 5.61
N ASP A 35 21.97 -10.67 5.04
CA ASP A 35 23.41 -10.62 4.86
C ASP A 35 24.17 -10.32 6.17
N LYS A 36 23.78 -11.03 7.24
CA LYS A 36 24.38 -10.91 8.58
C LYS A 36 24.78 -12.27 9.11
N SER A 37 25.77 -12.28 10.01
CA SER A 37 26.22 -13.53 10.65
C SER A 37 25.13 -14.15 11.53
N ILE A 38 25.05 -15.48 11.57
CA ILE A 38 24.09 -16.23 12.39
C ILE A 38 24.11 -15.80 13.87
N PRO A 39 25.27 -15.64 14.55
CA PRO A 39 25.30 -15.20 15.94
C PRO A 39 24.66 -13.82 16.15
N LEU A 40 24.83 -12.89 15.20
CA LEU A 40 24.24 -11.56 15.28
C LEU A 40 22.72 -11.63 15.11
N VAL A 41 22.24 -12.47 14.17
CA VAL A 41 20.81 -12.69 13.94
C VAL A 41 20.16 -13.37 15.15
N ILE A 42 20.78 -14.39 15.74
CA ILE A 42 20.27 -15.04 16.95
C ILE A 42 20.11 -14.02 18.09
N LYS A 43 21.12 -13.18 18.32
CA LYS A 43 21.05 -12.11 19.34
C LYS A 43 19.89 -11.13 19.06
N ALA A 44 19.70 -10.76 17.79
CA ALA A 44 18.62 -9.85 17.38
C ALA A 44 17.24 -10.50 17.55
N VAL A 45 17.07 -11.75 17.12
CA VAL A 45 15.81 -12.50 17.26
C VAL A 45 15.46 -12.71 18.72
N ASN A 46 16.40 -13.09 19.57
CA ASN A 46 16.17 -13.24 21.02
C ASN A 46 15.66 -11.91 21.63
N HIS A 47 16.33 -10.78 21.32
CA HIS A 47 15.89 -9.50 21.82
C HIS A 47 14.48 -9.10 21.30
N LEU A 48 14.17 -9.38 20.02
CA LEU A 48 12.85 -9.15 19.45
C LEU A 48 11.78 -10.05 20.09
N THR A 49 12.15 -11.25 20.48
CA THR A 49 11.26 -12.20 21.20
C THR A 49 10.99 -11.72 22.62
N GLU A 50 12.02 -11.34 23.36
CA GLU A 50 11.90 -10.75 24.70
C GLU A 50 11.07 -9.46 24.69
N ALA A 51 11.25 -8.61 23.66
CA ALA A 51 10.46 -7.39 23.46
C ALA A 51 9.03 -7.65 22.93
N GLY A 52 8.67 -8.90 22.62
CA GLY A 52 7.34 -9.31 22.19
C GLY A 52 6.98 -8.90 20.76
N PHE A 53 7.96 -8.73 19.86
CA PHE A 53 7.72 -8.48 18.43
C PHE A 53 7.78 -9.76 17.59
N VAL A 54 8.50 -10.75 18.07
CA VAL A 54 8.69 -12.04 17.41
C VAL A 54 8.26 -13.14 18.37
N VAL A 55 7.76 -14.23 17.82
CA VAL A 55 7.34 -15.42 18.57
C VAL A 55 7.97 -16.66 17.96
N GLU A 56 8.38 -17.58 18.83
CA GLU A 56 8.88 -18.90 18.47
C GLU A 56 7.72 -19.80 18.08
N GLN A 57 7.82 -20.46 16.92
CA GLN A 57 6.79 -21.34 16.37
C GLN A 57 7.12 -22.84 16.49
N GLY A 58 8.21 -23.18 17.21
CA GLY A 58 8.71 -24.53 17.32
C GLY A 58 9.71 -24.89 16.21
N TYR A 59 9.85 -26.18 15.91
CA TYR A 59 10.86 -26.70 14.98
C TYR A 59 10.29 -26.87 13.58
N ALA A 60 11.10 -26.52 12.57
CA ALA A 60 10.77 -26.80 11.17
C ALA A 60 10.50 -28.28 10.90
N PRO A 61 9.73 -28.63 9.84
CA PRO A 61 9.60 -30.00 9.36
C PRO A 61 10.98 -30.65 9.12
N SER A 62 11.09 -31.95 9.35
CA SER A 62 12.36 -32.68 9.18
C SER A 62 12.70 -32.81 7.70
N SER A 63 13.89 -32.32 7.33
CA SER A 63 14.47 -32.54 6.00
C SER A 63 15.78 -33.34 6.04
N GLY A 64 16.07 -34.00 7.17
CA GLY A 64 17.34 -34.61 7.48
C GLY A 64 18.23 -33.72 8.35
N GLY A 65 18.79 -34.20 9.44
CA GLY A 65 19.61 -33.45 10.38
C GLY A 65 18.82 -32.75 11.50
N ARG A 66 19.50 -31.90 12.27
CA ARG A 66 18.90 -31.16 13.40
C ARG A 66 17.92 -30.12 12.88
N ARG A 67 16.66 -30.21 13.30
CA ARG A 67 15.59 -29.28 12.93
C ARG A 67 15.88 -27.88 13.49
N PRO A 68 15.90 -26.84 12.66
CA PRO A 68 16.05 -25.48 13.14
C PRO A 68 14.75 -25.00 13.81
N LEU A 69 14.91 -24.12 14.80
CA LEU A 69 13.83 -23.39 15.41
C LEU A 69 13.37 -22.30 14.43
N ILE A 70 12.06 -22.12 14.29
CA ILE A 70 11.45 -21.14 13.41
C ILE A 70 10.71 -20.06 14.20
N TYR A 71 10.69 -18.86 13.65
CA TYR A 71 10.13 -17.65 14.24
C TYR A 71 9.17 -16.98 13.29
N SER A 72 8.18 -16.26 13.83
CA SER A 72 7.27 -15.40 13.08
C SER A 72 7.10 -14.06 13.80
N VAL A 73 6.49 -13.07 13.13
CA VAL A 73 6.05 -11.84 13.80
C VAL A 73 4.93 -12.16 14.79
N LYS A 74 4.90 -11.44 15.90
CA LYS A 74 3.75 -11.46 16.80
C LYS A 74 2.68 -10.53 16.24
N HIS A 75 1.54 -11.08 15.80
CA HIS A 75 0.56 -10.38 14.98
C HIS A 75 -0.12 -9.19 15.68
N ASP A 76 -0.40 -9.32 16.97
CA ASP A 76 -1.17 -8.35 17.78
C ASP A 76 -0.29 -7.28 18.48
N ARG A 77 0.99 -7.20 18.09
CA ARG A 77 1.93 -6.25 18.70
C ARG A 77 1.84 -4.85 18.09
N LEU A 78 1.64 -4.79 16.78
CA LEU A 78 1.61 -3.55 16.00
C LEU A 78 0.48 -3.62 14.96
N TYR A 79 -0.02 -2.45 14.62
CA TYR A 79 -1.11 -2.27 13.66
C TYR A 79 -0.76 -1.23 12.61
N ILE A 80 -1.40 -1.34 11.45
CA ILE A 80 -1.26 -0.42 10.32
C ILE A 80 -2.66 0.02 9.92
N VAL A 81 -2.86 1.33 9.79
CA VAL A 81 -4.07 1.87 9.15
C VAL A 81 -3.88 1.81 7.64
N THR A 82 -4.81 1.18 6.96
CA THR A 82 -4.83 1.06 5.50
C THR A 82 -5.95 1.89 4.92
N VAL A 83 -5.62 2.70 3.92
CA VAL A 83 -6.57 3.53 3.19
C VAL A 83 -6.43 3.23 1.71
N ALA A 84 -7.49 2.74 1.09
CA ALA A 84 -7.54 2.48 -0.35
C ALA A 84 -8.59 3.38 -0.98
N MET A 85 -8.17 4.22 -1.91
CA MET A 85 -9.01 5.22 -2.55
C MET A 85 -9.17 4.94 -4.03
N ASP A 86 -10.35 5.21 -4.54
CA ASP A 86 -10.62 5.47 -5.94
C ASP A 86 -11.14 6.92 -6.13
N GLN A 87 -11.59 7.28 -7.33
CA GLN A 87 -12.05 8.65 -7.61
C GLN A 87 -13.38 9.01 -6.91
N LEU A 88 -14.12 8.02 -6.40
CA LEU A 88 -15.48 8.18 -5.88
C LEU A 88 -15.64 7.72 -4.44
N SER A 89 -14.75 6.84 -3.98
CA SER A 89 -14.87 6.21 -2.67
C SER A 89 -13.53 5.98 -1.98
N THR A 90 -13.58 5.81 -0.67
CA THR A 90 -12.42 5.41 0.13
C THR A 90 -12.80 4.26 1.06
N ARG A 91 -11.87 3.31 1.22
CA ARG A 91 -11.96 2.20 2.18
C ARG A 91 -10.89 2.38 3.23
N ILE A 92 -11.29 2.29 4.49
CA ILE A 92 -10.40 2.41 5.63
C ILE A 92 -10.50 1.15 6.47
N GLY A 93 -9.38 0.60 6.85
CA GLY A 93 -9.29 -0.55 7.75
C GLY A 93 -8.02 -0.51 8.57
N ILE A 94 -7.97 -1.30 9.64
CA ILE A 94 -6.77 -1.48 10.44
C ILE A 94 -6.40 -2.96 10.38
N ILE A 95 -5.15 -3.24 10.07
CA ILE A 95 -4.62 -4.60 9.97
C ILE A 95 -3.56 -4.88 11.02
N ASP A 96 -3.46 -6.14 11.42
CA ASP A 96 -2.35 -6.66 12.21
C ASP A 96 -1.14 -7.03 11.33
N LEU A 97 -0.06 -7.53 11.93
CA LEU A 97 1.14 -7.97 11.20
C LEU A 97 0.99 -9.31 10.44
N LEU A 98 -0.19 -9.93 10.45
CA LEU A 98 -0.55 -11.05 9.56
C LEU A 98 -1.55 -10.64 8.48
N ASN A 99 -1.78 -9.32 8.29
CA ASN A 99 -2.73 -8.76 7.35
C ASN A 99 -4.20 -9.10 7.63
N ASN A 100 -4.54 -9.45 8.87
CA ASN A 100 -5.94 -9.63 9.27
C ASN A 100 -6.51 -8.27 9.66
N TYR A 101 -7.72 -7.97 9.20
CA TYR A 101 -8.45 -6.81 9.68
C TYR A 101 -8.82 -6.99 11.15
N VAL A 102 -8.47 -6.02 11.98
CA VAL A 102 -8.78 -6.00 13.42
C VAL A 102 -9.96 -5.09 13.75
N SER A 103 -10.46 -4.38 12.77
CA SER A 103 -11.71 -3.59 12.81
C SER A 103 -12.50 -3.84 11.51
N PRO A 104 -13.83 -3.62 11.51
CA PRO A 104 -14.61 -3.63 10.27
C PRO A 104 -14.05 -2.63 9.27
N VAL A 105 -13.91 -3.03 8.00
CA VAL A 105 -13.53 -2.12 6.92
C VAL A 105 -14.68 -1.15 6.67
N GLU A 106 -14.39 0.13 6.73
CA GLU A 106 -15.34 1.20 6.44
C GLU A 106 -15.22 1.62 4.97
N LEU A 107 -16.35 1.62 4.27
CA LEU A 107 -16.49 2.17 2.93
C LEU A 107 -17.25 3.49 3.00
N SER A 108 -16.63 4.57 2.55
CA SER A 108 -17.23 5.91 2.53
C SER A 108 -17.21 6.47 1.12
N SER A 109 -18.30 7.14 0.73
CA SER A 109 -18.31 7.92 -0.51
C SER A 109 -17.47 9.17 -0.31
N LEU A 110 -16.43 9.31 -1.12
CA LEU A 110 -15.53 10.47 -1.11
C LEU A 110 -15.10 10.77 -2.56
N ARG A 111 -15.83 11.67 -3.19
CA ARG A 111 -15.47 12.14 -4.53
C ARG A 111 -14.24 13.03 -4.44
N LEU A 112 -13.21 12.75 -5.24
CA LEU A 112 -11.96 13.52 -5.25
C LEU A 112 -12.03 14.73 -6.16
N LYS A 113 -12.60 14.55 -7.36
CA LYS A 113 -12.64 15.60 -8.38
C LYS A 113 -13.62 16.71 -8.00
N ASP A 114 -13.21 17.96 -8.15
CA ASP A 114 -14.00 19.16 -7.89
C ASP A 114 -14.57 19.20 -6.44
N ASN A 115 -13.82 18.69 -5.47
CA ASN A 115 -14.20 18.63 -4.06
C ASN A 115 -13.11 19.24 -3.17
N PRO A 116 -13.21 20.51 -2.80
CA PRO A 116 -12.23 21.18 -1.94
C PRO A 116 -12.18 20.63 -0.52
N GLU A 117 -13.26 19.96 -0.07
CA GLU A 117 -13.36 19.33 1.25
C GLU A 117 -12.78 17.91 1.28
N ALA A 118 -12.29 17.37 0.14
CA ALA A 118 -11.88 15.98 0.06
C ALA A 118 -10.76 15.64 1.06
N LEU A 119 -9.77 16.52 1.24
CA LEU A 119 -8.65 16.29 2.14
C LEU A 119 -9.08 16.33 3.62
N SER A 120 -9.86 17.34 4.01
CA SER A 120 -10.36 17.44 5.39
C SER A 120 -11.30 16.27 5.72
N SER A 121 -12.17 15.89 4.78
CA SER A 121 -13.06 14.73 4.91
C SER A 121 -12.27 13.43 5.07
N LEU A 122 -11.27 13.19 4.22
CA LEU A 122 -10.39 12.01 4.32
C LEU A 122 -9.72 11.92 5.69
N THR A 123 -9.13 13.04 6.14
CA THR A 123 -8.44 13.11 7.42
C THR A 123 -9.39 12.83 8.58
N GLY A 124 -10.60 13.40 8.55
CA GLY A 124 -11.66 13.14 9.54
C GLY A 124 -12.11 11.69 9.55
N LEU A 125 -12.30 11.06 8.38
CA LEU A 125 -12.66 9.64 8.28
C LEU A 125 -11.61 8.75 8.90
N ILE A 126 -10.32 9.01 8.63
CA ILE A 126 -9.20 8.23 9.20
C ILE A 126 -9.16 8.41 10.72
N ALA A 127 -9.23 9.64 11.22
CA ALA A 127 -9.21 9.92 12.65
C ALA A 127 -10.36 9.22 13.40
N ASN A 128 -11.58 9.34 12.88
CA ASN A 128 -12.76 8.69 13.45
C ASN A 128 -12.67 7.16 13.42
N HIS A 129 -12.07 6.58 12.37
CA HIS A 129 -11.90 5.12 12.28
C HIS A 129 -10.90 4.62 13.33
N ILE A 130 -9.79 5.33 13.54
CA ILE A 130 -8.80 5.03 14.59
C ILE A 130 -9.46 5.11 15.96
N GLU A 131 -10.18 6.19 16.25
CA GLU A 131 -10.85 6.39 17.56
C GLU A 131 -11.87 5.27 17.83
N ARG A 132 -12.73 4.95 16.87
CA ARG A 132 -13.75 3.90 17.01
C ARG A 132 -13.18 2.49 17.13
N SER A 133 -11.95 2.26 16.66
CA SER A 133 -11.29 0.96 16.80
C SER A 133 -10.98 0.59 18.24
N GLY A 134 -10.86 1.57 19.15
CA GLY A 134 -10.46 1.38 20.53
C GLY A 134 -9.03 0.90 20.72
N LEU A 135 -8.22 0.85 19.66
CA LEU A 135 -6.84 0.43 19.73
C LEU A 135 -5.96 1.52 20.35
N ASP A 136 -4.97 1.09 21.10
CA ASP A 136 -3.93 1.97 21.60
C ASP A 136 -3.14 2.56 20.42
N LYS A 137 -3.18 3.88 20.28
CA LYS A 137 -2.53 4.61 19.19
C LYS A 137 -1.02 4.38 19.14
N GLU A 138 -0.37 4.12 20.28
CA GLU A 138 1.06 3.82 20.35
C GLU A 138 1.43 2.49 19.67
N LYS A 139 0.44 1.60 19.45
CA LYS A 139 0.61 0.36 18.72
C LYS A 139 0.39 0.52 17.21
N ILE A 140 -0.12 1.66 16.75
CA ILE A 140 -0.30 1.95 15.33
C ILE A 140 0.99 2.57 14.79
N ILE A 141 1.67 1.86 13.89
CA ILE A 141 2.98 2.30 13.39
C ILE A 141 2.91 3.32 12.26
N GLY A 142 1.74 3.48 11.65
CA GLY A 142 1.52 4.46 10.60
C GLY A 142 0.28 4.18 9.77
N ILE A 143 0.07 5.05 8.80
CA ILE A 143 -1.06 5.07 7.87
C ILE A 143 -0.50 4.91 6.46
N GLY A 144 -0.94 3.89 5.73
CA GLY A 144 -0.62 3.70 4.32
C GLY A 144 -1.83 4.06 3.45
N ILE A 145 -1.68 4.97 2.49
CA ILE A 145 -2.75 5.45 1.63
C ILE A 145 -2.41 5.15 0.17
N GLY A 146 -3.20 4.29 -0.45
CA GLY A 146 -3.21 4.06 -1.89
C GLY A 146 -4.25 4.95 -2.55
N MET A 147 -3.84 5.76 -3.54
CA MET A 147 -4.72 6.76 -4.14
C MET A 147 -4.50 6.91 -5.65
N PRO A 148 -5.52 7.32 -6.41
CA PRO A 148 -5.38 7.60 -7.84
C PRO A 148 -4.61 8.90 -8.08
N GLY A 149 -4.13 9.08 -9.31
CA GLY A 149 -3.46 10.29 -9.79
C GLY A 149 -1.94 10.24 -9.71
N PHE A 150 -1.32 11.39 -9.98
CA PHE A 150 0.13 11.56 -9.98
C PHE A 150 0.66 11.72 -8.55
N VAL A 151 1.28 10.67 -8.02
CA VAL A 151 1.76 10.64 -6.64
C VAL A 151 3.29 10.67 -6.61
N ASN A 152 3.85 11.68 -5.95
CA ASN A 152 5.26 11.72 -5.60
C ASN A 152 5.43 11.14 -4.18
N VAL A 153 5.92 9.92 -4.13
CA VAL A 153 6.10 9.18 -2.88
C VAL A 153 7.17 9.79 -1.98
N ASN A 154 8.23 10.37 -2.58
CA ASN A 154 9.35 10.94 -1.83
C ASN A 154 8.97 12.25 -1.13
N ASP A 155 8.20 13.09 -1.83
CA ASP A 155 7.79 14.40 -1.31
C ASP A 155 6.45 14.33 -0.57
N GLY A 156 5.74 13.20 -0.67
CA GLY A 156 4.45 13.01 -0.02
C GLY A 156 3.34 13.85 -0.63
N ILE A 157 3.33 14.03 -1.96
CA ILE A 157 2.43 14.94 -2.69
C ILE A 157 1.60 14.15 -3.71
N ASN A 158 0.31 14.46 -3.80
CA ASN A 158 -0.54 14.07 -4.93
C ASN A 158 -0.81 15.31 -5.80
N TYR A 159 -0.28 15.34 -7.00
CA TYR A 159 -0.42 16.48 -7.91
C TYR A 159 -1.77 16.56 -8.62
N THR A 160 -2.60 15.54 -8.53
CA THR A 160 -3.90 15.49 -9.22
C THR A 160 -5.06 15.81 -8.29
N TYR A 161 -4.98 15.35 -7.04
CA TYR A 161 -6.04 15.45 -6.05
C TYR A 161 -5.46 15.83 -4.68
N LEU A 162 -6.33 16.23 -3.75
CA LEU A 162 -6.00 16.41 -2.32
C LEU A 162 -4.89 17.46 -2.10
N ASP A 163 -5.09 18.64 -2.66
CA ASP A 163 -4.18 19.78 -2.46
C ASP A 163 -4.11 20.14 -0.97
N ALA A 164 -2.91 20.13 -0.42
CA ALA A 164 -2.61 20.47 0.97
C ALA A 164 -2.01 21.87 1.15
N GLY A 165 -2.04 22.70 0.09
CA GLY A 165 -1.49 24.06 0.09
C GLY A 165 0.04 24.04 0.22
N ASP A 166 0.57 24.75 1.21
CA ASP A 166 2.02 24.89 1.41
C ASP A 166 2.70 23.64 2.03
N LYS A 167 1.92 22.62 2.41
CA LYS A 167 2.41 21.37 3.00
C LYS A 167 2.35 20.24 2.01
N SER A 168 3.14 19.17 2.27
CA SER A 168 2.86 17.90 1.61
C SER A 168 1.57 17.29 2.16
N LEU A 169 0.93 16.43 1.38
CA LEU A 169 -0.27 15.71 1.79
C LEU A 169 0.00 14.85 3.04
N THR A 170 1.16 14.17 3.07
CA THR A 170 1.57 13.38 4.23
C THR A 170 1.72 14.24 5.47
N GLN A 171 2.42 15.38 5.37
CA GLN A 171 2.60 16.28 6.51
C GLN A 171 1.29 16.86 7.04
N TYR A 172 0.35 17.22 6.13
CA TYR A 172 -0.96 17.72 6.53
C TYR A 172 -1.71 16.70 7.40
N ILE A 173 -1.75 15.43 6.97
CA ILE A 173 -2.45 14.37 7.69
C ILE A 173 -1.71 13.99 8.98
N GLU A 174 -0.36 13.93 8.93
CA GLU A 174 0.49 13.67 10.11
C GLU A 174 0.28 14.70 11.22
N ASP A 175 0.23 15.98 10.87
CA ASP A 175 0.04 17.06 11.86
C ASP A 175 -1.29 16.96 12.60
N ILE A 176 -2.33 16.47 11.93
CA ILE A 176 -3.68 16.34 12.53
C ILE A 176 -3.80 15.02 13.31
N ILE A 177 -3.34 13.91 12.71
CA ILE A 177 -3.54 12.58 13.30
C ILE A 177 -2.41 12.23 14.28
N GLY A 178 -1.19 12.73 14.05
CA GLY A 178 -0.02 12.43 14.89
C GLY A 178 0.52 11.00 14.73
N LEU A 179 0.39 10.44 13.52
CA LEU A 179 0.96 9.16 13.11
C LEU A 179 1.69 9.34 11.78
N PRO A 180 2.79 8.61 11.51
CA PRO A 180 3.47 8.64 10.22
C PRO A 180 2.53 8.26 9.07
N VAL A 181 2.59 9.02 7.97
CA VAL A 181 1.74 8.80 6.78
C VAL A 181 2.59 8.50 5.56
N TYR A 182 2.20 7.48 4.82
CA TYR A 182 2.84 7.05 3.59
C TYR A 182 1.79 6.99 2.48
N ILE A 183 2.10 7.56 1.34
CA ILE A 183 1.21 7.55 0.17
C ILE A 183 1.86 6.87 -1.02
N ASP A 184 1.07 6.28 -1.87
CA ASP A 184 1.52 5.76 -3.16
C ASP A 184 0.37 5.73 -4.16
N ASN A 185 0.71 5.62 -5.46
CA ASN A 185 -0.29 5.39 -6.48
C ASN A 185 -0.95 4.01 -6.30
N ASP A 186 -2.27 3.94 -6.48
CA ASP A 186 -3.09 2.73 -6.30
C ASP A 186 -2.61 1.56 -7.16
N SER A 187 -2.32 1.78 -8.44
CA SER A 187 -1.89 0.73 -9.37
C SER A 187 -0.47 0.23 -9.06
N SER A 188 0.42 1.12 -8.57
CA SER A 188 1.72 0.74 -8.05
C SER A 188 1.61 -0.15 -6.81
N LEU A 189 0.68 0.18 -5.89
CA LEU A 189 0.44 -0.64 -4.69
C LEU A 189 -0.19 -1.99 -5.03
N ILE A 190 -1.11 -2.05 -6.00
CA ILE A 190 -1.67 -3.32 -6.50
C ILE A 190 -0.55 -4.19 -7.05
N ALA A 191 0.34 -3.65 -7.90
CA ALA A 191 1.47 -4.39 -8.42
C ALA A 191 2.43 -4.87 -7.31
N LEU A 192 2.70 -4.03 -6.31
CA LEU A 192 3.49 -4.41 -5.14
C LEU A 192 2.83 -5.52 -4.34
N SER A 193 1.51 -5.47 -4.17
CA SER A 193 0.73 -6.50 -3.48
C SER A 193 0.83 -7.85 -4.21
N GLU A 194 0.68 -7.85 -5.54
CA GLU A 194 0.85 -9.05 -6.35
C GLU A 194 2.28 -9.63 -6.25
N LEU A 195 3.29 -8.77 -6.23
CA LEU A 195 4.69 -9.18 -6.06
C LEU A 195 4.95 -9.80 -4.68
N LYS A 196 4.36 -9.26 -3.62
CA LYS A 196 4.67 -9.67 -2.24
C LYS A 196 3.79 -10.82 -1.75
N PHE A 197 2.52 -10.83 -2.14
CA PHE A 197 1.51 -11.72 -1.59
C PHE A 197 0.73 -12.50 -2.66
N GLY A 198 0.70 -12.03 -3.90
CA GLY A 198 -0.13 -12.54 -4.99
C GLY A 198 0.59 -13.44 -5.98
N VAL A 199 0.08 -13.48 -7.20
CA VAL A 199 0.52 -14.36 -8.29
C VAL A 199 1.89 -14.01 -8.88
N ALA A 200 2.37 -12.77 -8.66
CA ALA A 200 3.68 -12.32 -9.10
C ALA A 200 4.82 -12.66 -8.12
N LYS A 201 4.53 -13.35 -7.03
CA LYS A 201 5.51 -13.78 -6.02
C LYS A 201 6.57 -14.65 -6.68
N SER A 202 7.80 -14.25 -6.74
CA SER A 202 8.93 -14.92 -7.41
C SER A 202 9.10 -14.57 -8.90
N ILE A 203 8.30 -13.69 -9.47
CA ILE A 203 8.46 -13.20 -10.84
C ILE A 203 9.22 -11.86 -10.77
N LYS A 204 10.21 -11.68 -11.65
CA LYS A 204 11.08 -10.50 -11.61
C LYS A 204 10.48 -9.31 -12.39
N ASP A 205 9.80 -9.60 -13.50
CA ASP A 205 9.30 -8.58 -14.41
C ASP A 205 7.81 -8.82 -14.66
N VAL A 206 6.97 -7.87 -14.25
CA VAL A 206 5.52 -7.98 -14.27
C VAL A 206 4.90 -6.64 -14.61
N MET A 207 3.85 -6.67 -15.40
CA MET A 207 2.94 -5.55 -15.62
C MET A 207 1.57 -5.92 -15.05
N VAL A 208 1.03 -5.06 -14.20
CA VAL A 208 -0.29 -5.24 -13.58
C VAL A 208 -1.18 -4.09 -14.04
N ILE A 209 -2.20 -4.43 -14.82
CA ILE A 209 -3.19 -3.47 -15.29
C ILE A 209 -4.34 -3.42 -14.28
N ASN A 210 -4.58 -2.25 -13.72
CA ASN A 210 -5.71 -1.97 -12.85
C ASN A 210 -6.85 -1.36 -13.68
N ILE A 211 -7.96 -2.07 -13.83
CA ILE A 211 -9.15 -1.60 -14.52
C ILE A 211 -10.27 -1.38 -13.50
N GLY A 212 -10.55 -0.13 -13.23
CA GLY A 212 -11.57 0.32 -12.28
C GLY A 212 -12.29 1.57 -12.81
N TRP A 213 -12.67 2.48 -11.94
CA TRP A 213 -13.23 3.78 -12.34
C TRP A 213 -12.26 4.61 -13.19
N GLY A 214 -10.95 4.39 -13.04
CA GLY A 214 -9.88 4.76 -13.96
C GLY A 214 -9.18 3.52 -14.52
N ILE A 215 -8.11 3.74 -15.27
CA ILE A 215 -7.18 2.71 -15.74
C ILE A 215 -5.78 3.08 -15.26
N GLY A 216 -5.06 2.12 -14.72
CA GLY A 216 -3.68 2.31 -14.27
C GLY A 216 -2.78 1.13 -14.58
N LEU A 217 -1.48 1.34 -14.55
CA LEU A 217 -0.45 0.33 -14.77
C LEU A 217 0.59 0.40 -13.67
N GLY A 218 0.72 -0.67 -12.91
CA GLY A 218 1.87 -0.89 -12.04
C GLY A 218 2.91 -1.76 -12.74
N MET A 219 4.18 -1.32 -12.73
CA MET A 219 5.27 -2.03 -13.37
C MET A 219 6.28 -2.51 -12.34
N ILE A 220 6.70 -3.76 -12.47
CA ILE A 220 7.76 -4.37 -11.68
C ILE A 220 8.87 -4.76 -12.65
N ILE A 221 10.09 -4.31 -12.40
CA ILE A 221 11.30 -4.64 -13.18
C ILE A 221 12.40 -5.07 -12.20
N ASN A 222 13.02 -6.22 -12.46
CA ASN A 222 14.01 -6.80 -11.56
C ASN A 222 13.52 -6.97 -10.10
N GLY A 223 12.25 -7.33 -9.91
CA GLY A 223 11.65 -7.54 -8.59
C GLY A 223 11.40 -6.27 -7.77
N LYS A 224 11.39 -5.09 -8.41
CA LYS A 224 11.15 -3.79 -7.79
C LYS A 224 10.11 -3.01 -8.59
N ILE A 225 9.30 -2.20 -7.90
CA ILE A 225 8.41 -1.25 -8.56
C ILE A 225 9.24 -0.29 -9.41
N PHE A 226 8.92 -0.22 -10.70
CA PHE A 226 9.53 0.71 -11.63
C PHE A 226 8.71 2.00 -11.67
N ARG A 227 9.31 3.10 -11.26
CA ARG A 227 8.67 4.42 -11.17
C ARG A 227 9.17 5.40 -12.24
N GLY A 228 10.16 5.02 -13.04
CA GLY A 228 10.87 5.97 -13.92
C GLY A 228 11.72 6.97 -13.12
N GLU A 229 12.31 7.91 -13.82
CA GLU A 229 13.21 8.91 -13.25
C GLU A 229 12.46 9.88 -12.31
N ASN A 230 11.27 10.34 -12.74
CA ASN A 230 10.47 11.34 -12.03
C ASN A 230 9.32 10.73 -11.18
N GLY A 231 9.25 9.41 -11.05
CA GLY A 231 8.22 8.74 -10.26
C GLY A 231 6.90 8.45 -11.00
N PHE A 232 6.77 8.83 -12.28
CA PHE A 232 5.51 8.75 -13.04
C PHE A 232 5.52 7.72 -14.17
N ALA A 233 6.31 6.66 -14.06
CA ALA A 233 6.23 5.56 -15.01
C ALA A 233 4.89 4.83 -14.89
N GLY A 234 4.36 4.34 -16.02
CA GLY A 234 3.12 3.58 -16.03
C GLY A 234 1.88 4.40 -16.39
N GLU A 235 2.04 5.62 -16.91
CA GLU A 235 0.93 6.47 -17.38
C GLU A 235 0.27 5.93 -18.68
N PHE A 236 0.01 4.63 -18.66
CA PHE A 236 -0.60 3.84 -19.73
C PHE A 236 -2.01 4.30 -20.08
N SER A 237 -2.75 4.79 -19.10
CA SER A 237 -4.11 5.30 -19.25
C SER A 237 -4.23 6.47 -20.25
N HIS A 238 -3.14 7.20 -20.47
CA HIS A 238 -3.09 8.39 -21.33
C HIS A 238 -2.57 8.11 -22.75
N ILE A 239 -2.49 6.84 -23.18
CA ILE A 239 -2.21 6.48 -24.56
C ILE A 239 -3.46 6.73 -25.40
N PRO A 240 -3.43 7.58 -26.44
CA PRO A 240 -4.54 7.76 -27.36
C PRO A 240 -4.80 6.45 -28.13
N ILE A 241 -6.03 5.97 -28.12
CA ILE A 241 -6.46 4.76 -28.85
C ILE A 241 -7.49 5.07 -29.95
N THR A 242 -8.02 6.29 -29.95
CA THR A 242 -8.92 6.79 -31.02
C THR A 242 -8.70 8.29 -31.25
N GLU A 243 -8.93 8.77 -32.49
CA GLU A 243 -8.72 10.17 -32.86
C GLU A 243 -9.88 11.06 -32.41
N ASP A 244 -11.12 10.57 -32.46
CA ASP A 244 -12.35 11.32 -32.16
C ASP A 244 -12.94 10.98 -30.78
N GLY A 245 -12.11 10.55 -29.83
CA GLY A 245 -12.56 10.16 -28.51
C GLY A 245 -12.81 11.33 -27.56
N ALA A 246 -13.25 11.01 -26.33
CA ALA A 246 -13.50 11.98 -25.29
C ALA A 246 -12.20 12.69 -24.84
N LEU A 247 -12.32 13.97 -24.45
CA LEU A 247 -11.20 14.75 -23.93
C LEU A 247 -10.76 14.18 -22.56
N SER A 248 -9.50 13.82 -22.47
CA SER A 248 -8.86 13.36 -21.22
C SER A 248 -8.39 14.53 -20.37
N THR A 249 -8.24 14.30 -19.07
CA THR A 249 -7.66 15.27 -18.12
C THR A 249 -6.22 15.64 -18.46
N CYS A 250 -5.50 14.82 -19.24
CA CYS A 250 -4.15 15.12 -19.72
C CYS A 250 -4.12 16.06 -20.95
N GLY A 251 -5.28 16.54 -21.44
CA GLY A 251 -5.41 17.41 -22.59
C GLY A 251 -5.45 16.73 -23.96
N LYS A 252 -5.31 15.38 -24.02
CA LYS A 252 -5.43 14.59 -25.26
C LYS A 252 -6.84 14.07 -25.43
N GLN A 253 -7.24 13.77 -26.65
CA GLN A 253 -8.49 13.10 -26.99
C GLN A 253 -8.29 11.58 -27.13
N GLY A 254 -9.33 10.80 -26.81
CA GLY A 254 -9.38 9.36 -27.06
C GLY A 254 -8.37 8.53 -26.27
N CYS A 255 -8.00 8.97 -25.08
CA CYS A 255 -7.12 8.20 -24.21
C CYS A 255 -7.78 6.89 -23.75
N LEU A 256 -6.99 5.84 -23.51
CA LEU A 256 -7.46 4.54 -23.05
C LEU A 256 -8.43 4.65 -21.87
N GLU A 257 -8.11 5.50 -20.87
CA GLU A 257 -8.97 5.69 -19.70
C GLU A 257 -10.33 6.29 -20.08
N THR A 258 -10.38 7.28 -20.97
CA THR A 258 -11.62 7.93 -21.37
C THR A 258 -12.51 7.03 -22.22
N GLU A 259 -11.95 5.99 -22.83
CA GLU A 259 -12.68 5.09 -23.72
C GLU A 259 -13.04 3.73 -23.07
N ALA A 260 -12.24 3.24 -22.15
CA ALA A 260 -12.33 1.86 -21.66
C ALA A 260 -12.44 1.71 -20.13
N SER A 261 -12.38 2.79 -19.34
CA SER A 261 -12.61 2.69 -17.90
C SER A 261 -14.05 2.38 -17.54
N LEU A 262 -14.31 1.88 -16.33
CA LEU A 262 -15.69 1.67 -15.85
C LEU A 262 -16.49 2.98 -15.83
N LEU A 263 -15.83 4.12 -15.60
CA LEU A 263 -16.47 5.43 -15.68
C LEU A 263 -16.91 5.75 -17.11
N ALA A 264 -16.11 5.43 -18.11
CA ALA A 264 -16.47 5.61 -19.51
C ALA A 264 -17.64 4.70 -19.89
N VAL A 265 -17.63 3.43 -19.48
CA VAL A 265 -18.72 2.48 -19.70
C VAL A 265 -19.99 2.97 -19.03
N ALA A 266 -19.94 3.41 -17.77
CA ALA A 266 -21.12 3.92 -17.07
C ALA A 266 -21.71 5.17 -17.76
N LYS A 267 -20.88 6.10 -18.22
CA LYS A 267 -21.33 7.28 -18.97
C LYS A 267 -22.04 6.88 -20.28
N LYS A 268 -21.43 6.01 -21.07
CA LYS A 268 -22.01 5.51 -22.33
C LYS A 268 -23.35 4.80 -22.08
N ALA A 269 -23.45 3.99 -21.00
CA ALA A 269 -24.70 3.33 -20.63
C ALA A 269 -25.80 4.34 -20.22
N ILE A 270 -25.49 5.35 -19.42
CA ILE A 270 -26.44 6.40 -19.02
C ILE A 270 -26.93 7.19 -20.24
N GLU A 271 -26.04 7.54 -21.17
CA GLU A 271 -26.40 8.22 -22.40
C GLU A 271 -27.31 7.34 -23.29
N GLY A 272 -26.99 6.05 -23.45
CA GLY A 272 -27.83 5.09 -24.17
C GLY A 272 -29.23 4.98 -23.58
N ILE A 273 -29.35 4.90 -22.25
CA ILE A 273 -30.66 4.87 -21.56
C ILE A 273 -31.44 6.15 -21.83
N LYS A 274 -30.81 7.34 -21.73
CA LYS A 274 -31.47 8.64 -22.02
C LYS A 274 -31.99 8.74 -23.45
N HIS A 275 -31.34 8.06 -24.40
CA HIS A 275 -31.75 8.03 -25.81
C HIS A 275 -32.66 6.85 -26.16
N GLY A 276 -33.18 6.10 -25.16
CA GLY A 276 -34.10 4.98 -25.37
C GLY A 276 -33.45 3.72 -25.97
N GLN A 277 -32.12 3.66 -25.97
CA GLN A 277 -31.37 2.47 -26.35
C GLN A 277 -31.34 1.51 -25.17
N VAL A 278 -32.41 0.77 -24.94
CA VAL A 278 -32.48 -0.32 -23.96
C VAL A 278 -32.10 -1.60 -24.67
N SER A 279 -31.06 -2.27 -24.27
CA SER A 279 -30.72 -3.64 -24.67
C SER A 279 -31.35 -4.62 -23.71
#